data_5fee8037025d360eef12687db986d31f
#
_entry.id   5fee8037025d360eef12687db986d31f
#
_cell.length_a   1.000
_cell.length_b   1.000
_cell.length_c   1.000
_cell.angle_alpha   90.00
_cell.angle_beta   90.00
_cell.angle_gamma   90.00
#
_symmetry.space_group_name_H-M   'P 1'
#
loop_
_entity.id
_entity.type
_entity.pdbx_description
1 polymer ?
#
loop_
_entity_poly.entity_id
_entity_poly.type
_entity_poly.pdbx_seq_one_letter_code
_entity_poly.pdbx_strand_id
1 'polypeptide(L)' 'NRIAVIGIIVEEPQEVEKLNQLLHEYGSYIIEEWGFLPGEKDHVISIAMDAPQDTINALTGKIGRLEGISAKAVYSK' A
#
# COMPACT_ATOMS: atom_id res chain seq x y z
N ASN A 1 -0.41 17.76 -6.27
CA ASN A 1 -0.71 16.35 -5.93
C ASN A 1 -0.70 15.48 -7.17
N ARG A 2 -0.45 14.20 -6.95
CA ARG A 2 -0.48 13.21 -8.03
C ARG A 2 -1.41 12.08 -7.63
N ILE A 3 -1.97 11.45 -8.65
CA ILE A 3 -2.72 10.22 -8.45
C ILE A 3 -1.74 9.07 -8.59
N ALA A 4 -1.78 8.15 -7.66
CA ALA A 4 -0.93 6.96 -7.70
C ALA A 4 -1.76 5.73 -7.37
N VAL A 5 -1.42 4.62 -8.01
CA VAL A 5 -1.97 3.31 -7.65
C VAL A 5 -0.79 2.50 -7.14
N ILE A 6 -0.93 1.98 -5.93
CA ILE A 6 0.12 1.19 -5.31
C ILE A 6 -0.37 -0.26 -5.20
N GLY A 7 0.35 -1.16 -5.86
CA GLY A 7 0.10 -2.58 -5.74
C GLY A 7 0.94 -3.15 -4.62
N ILE A 8 0.33 -3.89 -3.72
CA ILE A 8 0.99 -4.43 -2.54
C ILE A 8 0.79 -5.94 -2.48
N ILE A 9 1.88 -6.66 -2.27
CA ILE A 9 1.83 -8.12 -2.10
C ILE A 9 2.37 -8.44 -0.72
N VAL A 10 1.56 -9.15 0.07
CA VAL A 10 1.92 -9.54 1.43
C VAL A 10 2.17 -11.04 1.46
N GLU A 11 3.42 -11.42 1.70
CA GLU A 11 3.80 -12.83 1.78
C GLU A 11 3.87 -13.33 3.22
N GLU A 12 3.92 -12.40 4.18
CA GLU A 12 3.96 -12.72 5.60
C GLU A 12 2.68 -12.24 6.26
N PRO A 13 1.68 -13.11 6.44
CA PRO A 13 0.38 -12.68 6.96
C PRO A 13 0.43 -11.95 8.31
N GLN A 14 1.40 -12.26 9.13
CA GLN A 14 1.51 -11.59 10.43
C GLN A 14 1.89 -10.11 10.31
N GLU A 15 2.35 -9.68 9.13
CA GLU A 15 2.69 -8.27 8.92
C GLU A 15 1.49 -7.45 8.43
N VAL A 16 0.35 -8.09 8.16
CA VAL A 16 -0.84 -7.39 7.68
C VAL A 16 -1.30 -6.33 8.67
N GLU A 17 -1.20 -6.62 9.95
CA GLU A 17 -1.64 -5.68 10.98
C GLU A 17 -0.82 -4.40 10.94
N LYS A 18 0.49 -4.52 10.76
CA LYS A 18 1.36 -3.35 10.63
C LYS A 18 1.04 -2.57 9.36
N LEU A 19 0.78 -3.29 8.27
CA LEU A 19 0.40 -2.66 7.02
C LEU A 19 -0.90 -1.88 7.17
N ASN A 20 -1.89 -2.48 7.83
CA ASN A 20 -3.18 -1.82 8.05
C ASN A 20 -3.03 -0.56 8.89
N GLN A 21 -2.20 -0.59 9.91
CA GLN A 21 -1.93 0.60 10.71
C GLN A 21 -1.32 1.70 9.87
N LEU A 22 -0.37 1.33 9.01
CA LEU A 22 0.30 2.27 8.13
C LEU A 22 -0.69 2.90 7.15
N LEU A 23 -1.54 2.09 6.54
CA LEU A 23 -2.55 2.59 5.61
C LEU A 23 -3.54 3.50 6.33
N HIS A 24 -3.87 3.20 7.56
CA HIS A 24 -4.76 4.03 8.35
C HIS A 24 -4.15 5.42 8.60
N GLU A 25 -2.85 5.48 8.87
CA GLU A 25 -2.16 6.75 9.06
C GLU A 25 -2.25 7.64 7.81
N TYR A 26 -2.28 7.03 6.64
CA TYR A 26 -2.33 7.76 5.37
C TYR A 26 -3.74 7.82 4.80
N GLY A 27 -4.75 7.49 5.62
CA GLY A 27 -6.12 7.35 5.14
C GLY A 27 -6.70 8.59 4.47
N SER A 28 -6.29 9.79 4.92
CA SER A 28 -6.81 11.03 4.32
C SER A 28 -6.36 11.22 2.87
N TYR A 29 -5.32 10.52 2.45
CA TYR A 29 -4.80 10.59 1.09
C TYR A 29 -5.29 9.44 0.22
N ILE A 30 -5.91 8.43 0.81
CA ILE A 30 -6.34 7.23 0.08
C ILE A 30 -7.75 7.44 -0.46
N ILE A 31 -7.88 7.31 -1.78
CA ILE A 31 -9.18 7.45 -2.46
C ILE A 31 -9.95 6.15 -2.37
N GLU A 32 -9.29 5.03 -2.64
CA GLU A 32 -9.90 3.71 -2.62
C GLU A 32 -8.88 2.65 -2.25
N GLU A 33 -9.38 1.57 -1.70
CA GLU A 33 -8.55 0.45 -1.33
C GLU A 33 -9.26 -0.83 -1.74
N TRP A 34 -8.53 -1.70 -2.45
CA TRP A 34 -9.03 -3.00 -2.85
C TRP A 34 -8.12 -4.06 -2.28
N GLY A 35 -8.71 -5.09 -1.70
CA GLY A 35 -7.91 -6.19 -1.18
C GLY A 35 -8.66 -7.49 -1.38
N PHE A 36 -7.92 -8.54 -1.66
CA PHE A 36 -8.52 -9.86 -1.72
C PHE A 36 -7.46 -10.91 -1.37
N LEU A 37 -7.96 -12.08 -1.00
CA LEU A 37 -7.13 -13.21 -0.62
C LEU A 37 -7.27 -14.28 -1.67
N PRO A 38 -6.37 -14.30 -2.67
CA PRO A 38 -6.46 -15.32 -3.72
C PRO A 38 -6.14 -16.72 -3.21
N GLY A 39 -5.49 -16.77 -2.05
CA GLY A 39 -5.13 -18.04 -1.43
C GLY A 39 -4.99 -17.85 0.05
N GLU A 40 -4.50 -18.84 0.73
CA GLU A 40 -4.32 -18.77 2.17
C GLU A 40 -3.04 -18.07 2.57
N LYS A 41 -2.10 -17.97 1.66
CA LYS A 41 -0.77 -17.47 1.97
C LYS A 41 -0.52 -16.04 1.58
N ASP A 42 -0.99 -15.65 0.41
CA ASP A 42 -0.65 -14.35 -0.16
C ASP A 42 -1.85 -13.42 -0.14
N HIS A 43 -1.59 -12.19 0.22
CA HIS A 43 -2.58 -11.13 0.20
C HIS A 43 -2.18 -10.13 -0.87
N VAL A 44 -3.12 -9.76 -1.72
CA VAL A 44 -2.91 -8.75 -2.74
C VAL A 44 -3.81 -7.58 -2.42
N ILE A 45 -3.22 -6.41 -2.27
CA ILE A 45 -3.94 -5.19 -1.93
C ILE A 45 -3.54 -4.11 -2.92
N SER A 46 -4.51 -3.35 -3.40
CA SER A 46 -4.25 -2.20 -4.25
C SER A 46 -4.88 -0.98 -3.60
N ILE A 47 -4.16 0.13 -3.61
CA ILE A 47 -4.70 1.39 -3.12
C ILE A 47 -4.52 2.46 -4.18
N ALA A 48 -5.49 3.36 -4.25
CA ALA A 48 -5.38 4.55 -5.08
C ALA A 48 -5.29 5.73 -4.13
N MET A 49 -4.36 6.63 -4.40
CA MET A 49 -4.20 7.81 -3.54
C MET A 49 -4.01 9.07 -4.37
N ASP A 50 -4.38 10.18 -3.74
CA ASP A 50 -4.19 11.52 -4.28
C ASP A 50 -3.39 12.28 -3.22
N ALA A 51 -2.13 12.53 -3.50
CA ALA A 51 -1.24 13.08 -2.49
C ALA A 51 -0.03 13.75 -3.13
N PRO A 52 0.68 14.59 -2.37
CA PRO A 52 1.96 15.10 -2.82
C PRO A 52 2.94 13.94 -3.07
N GLN A 53 3.85 14.13 -4.01
CA GLN A 53 4.81 13.09 -4.36
C GLN A 53 5.59 12.59 -3.14
N ASP A 54 5.98 13.51 -2.27
CA ASP A 54 6.75 13.14 -1.07
C ASP A 54 5.95 12.21 -0.15
N THR A 55 4.64 12.45 -0.05
CA THR A 55 3.77 11.63 0.79
C THR A 55 3.66 10.22 0.20
N ILE A 56 3.51 10.13 -1.12
CA ILE A 56 3.43 8.84 -1.80
C ILE A 56 4.73 8.06 -1.61
N ASN A 57 5.86 8.75 -1.78
CA ASN A 57 7.18 8.12 -1.61
C ASN A 57 7.39 7.65 -0.17
N ALA A 58 6.94 8.44 0.79
CA ALA A 58 7.07 8.08 2.20
C ALA A 58 6.28 6.81 2.50
N LEU A 59 5.06 6.73 2.00
CA LEU A 59 4.22 5.54 2.24
C LEU A 59 4.82 4.31 1.56
N THR A 60 5.18 4.40 0.29
CA THR A 60 5.76 3.24 -0.41
C THR A 60 7.05 2.78 0.24
N GLY A 61 7.86 3.72 0.72
CA GLY A 61 9.09 3.38 1.42
C GLY A 61 8.84 2.66 2.73
N LYS A 62 7.84 3.11 3.49
CA LYS A 62 7.50 2.46 4.76
C LYS A 62 6.92 1.07 4.52
N ILE A 63 6.07 0.92 3.51
CA ILE A 63 5.52 -0.39 3.17
C ILE A 63 6.64 -1.35 2.78
N GLY A 64 7.59 -0.86 1.98
CA GLY A 64 8.69 -1.70 1.50
C GLY A 64 9.64 -2.15 2.60
N ARG A 65 9.62 -1.51 3.76
CA ARG A 65 10.44 -1.92 4.90
C ARG A 65 9.79 -2.99 5.76
N LEU A 66 8.51 -3.26 5.54
CA LEU A 66 7.85 -4.33 6.27
C LEU A 66 8.32 -5.65 5.71
N GLU A 67 8.63 -6.60 6.59
CA GLU A 67 9.15 -7.88 6.18
C GLU A 67 8.11 -8.68 5.39
N GLY A 68 8.52 -9.22 4.24
CA GLY A 68 7.65 -10.03 3.42
C GLY A 68 6.56 -9.25 2.69
N ILE A 69 6.73 -7.93 2.56
CA ILE A 69 5.77 -7.09 1.86
C ILE A 69 6.48 -6.34 0.74
N SER A 70 5.89 -6.38 -0.43
CA SER A 70 6.39 -5.68 -1.61
C SER A 70 5.37 -4.66 -2.06
N ALA A 71 5.85 -3.51 -2.54
CA ALA A 71 4.96 -2.47 -3.04
C ALA A 71 5.56 -1.81 -4.27
N LYS A 72 4.71 -1.53 -5.23
CA LYS A 72 5.10 -0.77 -6.42
C LYS A 72 4.02 0.24 -6.75
N ALA A 73 4.44 1.42 -7.16
CA ALA A 73 3.54 2.50 -7.48
C ALA A 73 3.56 2.83 -8.97
N VAL A 74 2.38 3.14 -9.49
CA VAL A 74 2.20 3.67 -10.84
C VAL A 74 1.58 5.05 -10.67
N TYR A 75 2.14 6.03 -11.35
CA TYR A 75 1.76 7.43 -11.18
C TYR A 75 1.07 7.99 -12.40
N SER A 76 0.18 8.94 -12.17
CA SER A 76 -0.35 9.76 -13.25
C SER A 76 0.77 10.67 -13.74
N LYS A 77 0.65 11.09 -14.96
CA LYS A 77 1.63 12.02 -15.55
C LYS A 77 1.31 13.47 -15.24
#